data_3e66b7a4084dc603ee9088977f493b42
#
_entry.id   3e66b7a4084dc603ee9088977f493b42
#
_cell.length_a   1.000
_cell.length_b   1.000
_cell.length_c   1.000
_cell.angle_alpha   90.00
_cell.angle_beta   90.00
_cell.angle_gamma   90.00
#
_symmetry.space_group_name_H-M   'P 1'
#
loop_
_entity.id
_entity.type
_entity.pdbx_description
1 polymer ?
#
loop_
_entity_poly.entity_id
_entity_poly.type
_entity_poly.pdbx_seq_one_letter_code
_entity_poly.pdbx_strand_id
1 'polypeptide(L)'
;VLNIDRVWAFSDGLGAGEAEALLEALGNEYSARVKREPRLAMNYISLRLPEMMPRYRKIGESVHALISEAFSNSVITPGVTTTDDVVWWMRQKLRDLGYTTWFQTSVNVQRAGSLPAAPGVGGSTVIQPGDLLWTDFGLVAMNLHTDTQHLGYVLREGETDAPNGLKQCLSNSNRLQDILLSHMEPGLTGNEVLANTLAQMRSEGIDGTVYTHPIGDHGHGAGPLIGRWDAQEGVPVRGDAVMLPNVWHSIELQTTTPIPEWDGKPASCRQEEEAYLAEDGSRHWVYRRQSRFHLVW
;
A
#
# COMPACT_ATOMS: atom_id res chain seq x y z
N VAL A 1 6.42 19.18 27.16
CA VAL A 1 6.68 18.09 26.22
C VAL A 1 7.30 18.68 24.98
N LEU A 2 8.39 18.11 24.49
CA LEU A 2 9.02 18.51 23.27
C LEU A 2 8.89 17.43 22.21
N ASN A 3 8.71 17.89 20.97
CA ASN A 3 8.59 17.07 19.78
C ASN A 3 9.98 16.89 19.15
N ILE A 4 10.80 16.02 19.74
CA ILE A 4 12.14 15.68 19.28
C ILE A 4 12.25 14.17 19.22
N ASP A 5 12.54 13.61 18.06
CA ASP A 5 12.67 12.17 17.88
C ASP A 5 13.76 11.81 16.87
N ARG A 6 14.35 10.61 17.02
CA ARG A 6 15.41 10.09 16.12
C ARG A 6 14.89 9.05 15.12
N VAL A 7 13.68 8.54 15.32
CA VAL A 7 13.12 7.46 14.53
C VAL A 7 11.91 7.91 13.75
N TRP A 8 11.03 8.68 14.40
CA TRP A 8 9.79 9.16 13.83
C TRP A 8 9.98 10.56 13.24
N ALA A 9 10.28 10.65 11.96
CA ALA A 9 10.44 11.95 11.26
C ALA A 9 9.22 12.86 11.42
N PHE A 10 8.01 12.31 11.49
CA PHE A 10 6.78 13.05 11.76
C PHE A 10 6.70 13.67 13.17
N SER A 11 7.52 13.16 14.08
CA SER A 11 7.55 13.61 15.47
C SER A 11 8.78 14.45 15.80
N ASP A 12 9.66 14.68 14.83
CA ASP A 12 10.84 15.53 14.97
C ASP A 12 10.56 16.93 14.41
N GLY A 13 9.90 17.75 15.24
CA GLY A 13 9.40 19.06 14.85
C GLY A 13 10.23 20.25 15.29
N LEU A 14 11.39 20.03 15.96
CA LEU A 14 12.31 21.09 16.39
C LEU A 14 13.68 20.90 15.73
N GLY A 15 14.13 21.89 14.99
CA GLY A 15 15.51 21.95 14.53
C GLY A 15 16.47 22.05 15.73
N ALA A 16 17.71 21.57 15.57
CA ALA A 16 18.68 21.55 16.69
C ALA A 16 18.89 22.93 17.31
N GLY A 17 19.05 23.99 16.50
CA GLY A 17 19.20 25.36 17.01
C GLY A 17 17.95 25.89 17.72
N GLU A 18 16.74 25.54 17.26
CA GLU A 18 15.50 25.90 17.95
C GLU A 18 15.39 25.19 19.31
N ALA A 19 15.76 23.91 19.37
CA ALA A 19 15.77 23.17 20.62
C ALA A 19 16.77 23.75 21.63
N GLU A 20 17.98 24.13 21.18
CA GLU A 20 18.99 24.80 22.02
C GLU A 20 18.48 26.14 22.54
N ALA A 21 17.98 27.02 21.66
CA ALA A 21 17.43 28.31 22.05
C ALA A 21 16.25 28.19 23.03
N LEU A 22 15.38 27.22 22.82
CA LEU A 22 14.26 26.97 23.73
C LEU A 22 14.74 26.51 25.12
N LEU A 23 15.69 25.59 25.17
CA LEU A 23 16.25 25.11 26.44
C LEU A 23 16.99 26.20 27.20
N GLU A 24 17.71 27.08 26.49
CA GLU A 24 18.37 28.24 27.06
C GLU A 24 17.33 29.22 27.64
N ALA A 25 16.29 29.55 26.88
CA ALA A 25 15.22 30.44 27.35
C ALA A 25 14.45 29.88 28.53
N LEU A 26 14.29 28.58 28.64
CA LEU A 26 13.66 27.92 29.79
C LEU A 26 14.52 27.97 31.05
N GLY A 27 15.81 28.13 30.94
CA GLY A 27 16.76 28.06 32.05
C GLY A 27 16.80 26.68 32.71
N ASN A 28 17.69 26.50 33.68
CA ASN A 28 17.97 25.19 34.27
C ASN A 28 16.75 24.54 34.96
N GLU A 29 15.92 25.34 35.62
CA GLU A 29 14.77 24.83 36.38
C GLU A 29 13.74 24.19 35.44
N TYR A 30 13.35 24.87 34.39
CA TYR A 30 12.31 24.38 33.48
C TYR A 30 12.84 23.42 32.44
N SER A 31 14.10 23.54 32.00
CA SER A 31 14.75 22.58 31.12
C SER A 31 14.80 21.18 31.75
N ALA A 32 15.00 21.08 33.08
CA ALA A 32 14.98 19.80 33.79
C ALA A 32 13.60 19.11 33.79
N ARG A 33 12.52 19.84 33.51
CA ARG A 33 11.15 19.30 33.39
C ARG A 33 10.77 18.88 31.98
N VAL A 34 11.62 19.13 30.98
CA VAL A 34 11.35 18.79 29.60
C VAL A 34 11.29 17.27 29.42
N LYS A 35 10.22 16.81 28.80
CA LYS A 35 10.04 15.41 28.37
C LYS A 35 9.92 15.37 26.85
N ARG A 36 10.59 14.40 26.25
CA ARG A 36 10.40 14.05 24.84
C ARG A 36 9.26 13.06 24.75
N GLU A 37 8.25 13.34 23.95
CA GLU A 37 7.11 12.44 23.73
C GLU A 37 6.73 12.45 22.24
N PRO A 38 7.44 11.65 21.44
CA PRO A 38 7.21 11.59 20.00
C PRO A 38 5.81 11.11 19.63
N ARG A 39 5.20 10.25 20.47
CA ARG A 39 3.86 9.72 20.22
C ARG A 39 2.77 10.79 20.19
N LEU A 40 2.97 11.92 20.87
CA LEU A 40 1.98 13.00 20.88
C LEU A 40 1.70 13.51 19.44
N ALA A 41 2.76 13.90 18.73
CA ALA A 41 2.64 14.38 17.37
C ALA A 41 2.25 13.26 16.40
N MET A 42 2.87 12.09 16.53
CA MET A 42 2.56 10.92 15.70
C MET A 42 1.08 10.53 15.80
N ASN A 43 0.55 10.40 17.03
CA ASN A 43 -0.84 10.04 17.23
C ASN A 43 -1.79 11.10 16.68
N TYR A 44 -1.47 12.40 16.89
CA TYR A 44 -2.27 13.49 16.33
C TYR A 44 -2.31 13.46 14.80
N ILE A 45 -1.17 13.28 14.14
CA ILE A 45 -1.05 13.25 12.69
C ILE A 45 -1.70 11.97 12.11
N SER A 46 -1.65 10.85 12.82
CA SER A 46 -2.20 9.58 12.34
C SER A 46 -3.73 9.52 12.34
N LEU A 47 -4.39 10.33 13.19
CA LEU A 47 -5.85 10.32 13.30
C LEU A 47 -6.53 10.99 12.11
N ARG A 48 -7.65 10.44 11.70
CA ARG A 48 -8.50 10.98 10.63
C ARG A 48 -9.87 11.36 11.18
N LEU A 49 -10.43 12.44 10.64
CA LEU A 49 -11.80 12.81 10.98
C LEU A 49 -12.77 11.96 10.13
N PRO A 50 -13.85 11.41 10.74
CA PRO A 50 -14.85 10.63 10.00
C PRO A 50 -15.43 11.39 8.80
N GLU A 51 -15.53 12.72 8.88
CA GLU A 51 -16.03 13.61 7.82
C GLU A 51 -15.13 13.65 6.58
N MET A 52 -13.86 13.23 6.69
CA MET A 52 -12.93 13.13 5.56
C MET A 52 -13.26 11.92 4.67
N MET A 53 -13.81 10.84 5.25
CA MET A 53 -14.03 9.56 4.59
C MET A 53 -14.86 9.65 3.29
N PRO A 54 -15.99 10.38 3.21
CA PRO A 54 -16.75 10.48 1.96
C PRO A 54 -15.93 11.05 0.79
N ARG A 55 -15.00 11.96 1.06
CA ARG A 55 -14.12 12.55 0.05
C ARG A 55 -12.98 11.60 -0.30
N TYR A 56 -12.39 10.97 0.69
CA TYR A 56 -11.33 10.00 0.47
C TYR A 56 -11.82 8.78 -0.34
N ARG A 57 -13.05 8.32 -0.07
CA ARG A 57 -13.70 7.29 -0.90
C ARG A 57 -13.84 7.70 -2.36
N LYS A 58 -14.14 8.98 -2.65
CA LYS A 58 -14.20 9.48 -4.04
C LYS A 58 -12.82 9.54 -4.69
N ILE A 59 -11.78 9.82 -3.92
CA ILE A 59 -10.40 9.75 -4.40
C ILE A 59 -10.05 8.29 -4.74
N GLY A 60 -10.32 7.33 -3.87
CA GLY A 60 -10.14 5.90 -4.13
C GLY A 60 -10.94 5.41 -5.35
N GLU A 61 -12.19 5.86 -5.53
CA GLU A 61 -12.97 5.58 -6.74
C GLU A 61 -12.26 6.07 -8.01
N SER A 62 -11.64 7.25 -7.95
CA SER A 62 -10.88 7.81 -9.08
C SER A 62 -9.63 6.98 -9.40
N VAL A 63 -8.90 6.51 -8.37
CA VAL A 63 -7.75 5.61 -8.54
C VAL A 63 -8.15 4.33 -9.26
N HIS A 64 -9.18 3.66 -8.77
CA HIS A 64 -9.68 2.43 -9.37
C HIS A 64 -10.13 2.62 -10.83
N ALA A 65 -10.80 3.74 -11.14
CA ALA A 65 -11.20 4.07 -12.50
C ALA A 65 -10.00 4.29 -13.42
N LEU A 66 -8.97 5.00 -12.94
CA LEU A 66 -7.74 5.25 -13.69
C LEU A 66 -6.95 3.96 -13.95
N ILE A 67 -6.79 3.10 -12.96
CA ILE A 67 -6.13 1.80 -13.16
C ILE A 67 -6.93 0.93 -14.13
N SER A 68 -8.27 0.91 -14.01
CA SER A 68 -9.12 0.15 -14.91
C SER A 68 -9.03 0.62 -16.37
N GLU A 69 -8.91 1.93 -16.60
CA GLU A 69 -8.69 2.49 -17.93
C GLU A 69 -7.28 2.17 -18.44
N ALA A 70 -6.25 2.31 -17.57
CA ALA A 70 -4.86 2.01 -17.90
C ALA A 70 -4.66 0.54 -18.32
N PHE A 71 -5.33 -0.39 -17.64
CA PHE A 71 -5.28 -1.82 -17.92
C PHE A 71 -6.47 -2.26 -18.80
N SER A 72 -6.68 -1.56 -19.91
CA SER A 72 -7.69 -1.87 -20.91
C SER A 72 -7.15 -1.69 -22.33
N ASN A 73 -7.91 -2.15 -23.32
CA ASN A 73 -7.58 -1.95 -24.75
C ASN A 73 -7.70 -0.48 -25.21
N SER A 74 -8.20 0.43 -24.36
CA SER A 74 -8.13 1.86 -24.64
C SER A 74 -6.69 2.41 -24.55
N VAL A 75 -5.82 1.73 -23.80
CA VAL A 75 -4.43 2.12 -23.55
C VAL A 75 -3.44 1.09 -24.05
N ILE A 76 -3.72 -0.20 -23.88
CA ILE A 76 -2.80 -1.29 -24.21
C ILE A 76 -3.22 -1.95 -25.51
N THR A 77 -2.30 -1.97 -26.47
CA THR A 77 -2.33 -2.83 -27.66
C THR A 77 -1.26 -3.89 -27.46
N PRO A 78 -1.64 -5.17 -27.20
CA PRO A 78 -0.67 -6.24 -27.00
C PRO A 78 0.28 -6.40 -28.20
N GLY A 79 1.55 -6.63 -27.92
CA GLY A 79 2.61 -6.70 -28.95
C GLY A 79 3.16 -5.35 -29.40
N VAL A 80 2.58 -4.23 -28.96
CA VAL A 80 2.96 -2.86 -29.37
C VAL A 80 3.26 -2.00 -28.14
N THR A 81 2.29 -1.85 -27.25
CA THR A 81 2.39 -0.98 -26.06
C THR A 81 3.42 -1.53 -25.08
N THR A 82 4.27 -0.66 -24.56
CA THR A 82 5.24 -0.98 -23.52
C THR A 82 4.72 -0.64 -22.13
N THR A 83 5.34 -1.19 -21.09
CA THR A 83 5.06 -0.79 -19.69
C THR A 83 5.28 0.70 -19.47
N ASP A 84 6.29 1.29 -20.10
CA ASP A 84 6.57 2.74 -19.99
C ASP A 84 5.48 3.59 -20.66
N ASP A 85 4.92 3.14 -21.79
CA ASP A 85 3.80 3.84 -22.44
C ASP A 85 2.60 3.93 -21.50
N VAL A 86 2.29 2.84 -20.76
CA VAL A 86 1.21 2.82 -19.78
C VAL A 86 1.52 3.76 -18.61
N VAL A 87 2.75 3.75 -18.08
CA VAL A 87 3.19 4.68 -17.02
C VAL A 87 3.03 6.13 -17.47
N TRP A 88 3.48 6.46 -18.69
CA TRP A 88 3.35 7.81 -19.22
C TRP A 88 1.89 8.21 -19.42
N TRP A 89 1.05 7.30 -19.90
CA TRP A 89 -0.39 7.54 -20.02
C TRP A 89 -1.01 7.83 -18.65
N MET A 90 -0.71 7.03 -17.62
CA MET A 90 -1.24 7.24 -16.26
C MET A 90 -0.81 8.61 -15.71
N ARG A 91 0.45 9.00 -15.89
CA ARG A 91 0.98 10.30 -15.44
C ARG A 91 0.32 11.46 -16.18
N GLN A 92 0.13 11.34 -17.49
CA GLN A 92 -0.56 12.37 -18.27
C GLN A 92 -2.01 12.50 -17.83
N LYS A 93 -2.70 11.37 -17.62
CA LYS A 93 -4.09 11.36 -17.18
C LYS A 93 -4.29 12.01 -15.81
N LEU A 94 -3.39 11.76 -14.85
CA LEU A 94 -3.38 12.46 -13.56
C LEU A 94 -3.32 13.97 -13.74
N ARG A 95 -2.39 14.43 -14.56
CA ARG A 95 -2.19 15.85 -14.85
C ARG A 95 -3.42 16.49 -15.51
N ASP A 96 -4.02 15.80 -16.47
CA ASP A 96 -5.21 16.27 -17.18
C ASP A 96 -6.41 16.42 -16.26
N LEU A 97 -6.49 15.58 -15.22
CA LEU A 97 -7.53 15.63 -14.18
C LEU A 97 -7.21 16.60 -13.03
N GLY A 98 -6.04 17.24 -13.05
CA GLY A 98 -5.60 18.16 -12.01
C GLY A 98 -5.13 17.50 -10.71
N TYR A 99 -4.82 16.20 -10.75
CA TYR A 99 -4.22 15.48 -9.64
C TYR A 99 -2.69 15.53 -9.68
N THR A 100 -2.07 15.27 -8.53
CA THR A 100 -0.63 15.05 -8.41
C THR A 100 -0.36 13.64 -7.90
N THR A 101 0.90 13.25 -7.84
CA THR A 101 1.33 11.97 -7.24
C THR A 101 2.44 12.25 -6.23
N TRP A 102 2.67 11.32 -5.32
CA TRP A 102 3.70 11.41 -4.28
C TRP A 102 4.86 10.43 -4.52
N PHE A 103 4.70 9.51 -5.46
CA PHE A 103 5.76 8.60 -5.91
C PHE A 103 5.65 8.33 -7.41
N GLN A 104 6.67 7.68 -7.95
CA GLN A 104 6.73 7.32 -9.37
C GLN A 104 5.87 6.07 -9.62
N THR A 105 4.78 6.22 -10.36
CA THR A 105 3.95 5.09 -10.84
C THR A 105 4.82 4.05 -11.52
N SER A 106 4.56 2.79 -11.27
CA SER A 106 5.23 1.66 -11.92
C SER A 106 4.23 0.71 -12.57
N VAL A 107 4.62 0.16 -13.71
CA VAL A 107 3.91 -0.94 -14.38
C VAL A 107 4.93 -2.01 -14.72
N ASN A 108 4.67 -3.22 -14.29
CA ASN A 108 5.54 -4.37 -14.49
C ASN A 108 4.80 -5.56 -15.10
N VAL A 109 5.57 -6.42 -15.72
CA VAL A 109 5.10 -7.67 -16.34
C VAL A 109 5.76 -8.85 -15.65
N GLN A 110 4.97 -9.88 -15.34
CA GLN A 110 5.47 -11.21 -15.03
C GLN A 110 5.02 -12.19 -16.11
N ARG A 111 5.97 -12.97 -16.64
CA ARG A 111 5.74 -14.04 -17.61
C ARG A 111 5.95 -15.40 -16.98
N ALA A 112 5.31 -16.42 -17.54
CA ALA A 112 5.52 -17.81 -17.14
C ALA A 112 7.03 -18.13 -17.09
N GLY A 113 7.53 -18.49 -15.90
CA GLY A 113 8.93 -18.84 -15.68
C GLY A 113 9.90 -17.69 -15.48
N SER A 114 9.44 -16.45 -15.44
CA SER A 114 10.25 -15.31 -14.98
C SER A 114 9.98 -15.00 -13.52
N LEU A 115 10.97 -14.45 -12.83
CA LEU A 115 10.73 -13.82 -11.53
C LEU A 115 10.02 -12.48 -11.76
N PRO A 116 9.13 -12.06 -10.85
CA PRO A 116 8.55 -10.72 -10.91
C PRO A 116 9.67 -9.69 -10.76
N ALA A 117 9.64 -8.64 -11.58
CA ALA A 117 10.53 -7.51 -11.39
C ALA A 117 10.31 -6.88 -10.00
N ALA A 118 11.39 -6.40 -9.38
CA ALA A 118 11.25 -5.61 -8.16
C ALA A 118 10.43 -4.33 -8.48
N PRO A 119 9.66 -3.80 -7.51
CA PRO A 119 8.95 -2.54 -7.66
C PRO A 119 9.92 -1.43 -8.11
N GLY A 120 9.53 -0.64 -9.10
CA GLY A 120 10.35 0.47 -9.63
C GLY A 120 11.64 0.03 -10.39
N VAL A 121 11.89 -1.26 -10.53
CA VAL A 121 13.00 -1.83 -11.29
C VAL A 121 12.42 -2.56 -12.49
N GLY A 122 12.35 -1.89 -13.61
CA GLY A 122 11.93 -2.49 -14.88
C GLY A 122 12.32 -1.55 -16.01
N GLY A 123 12.95 -2.09 -17.06
CA GLY A 123 13.05 -1.39 -18.32
C GLY A 123 11.73 -1.46 -19.07
N SER A 124 11.61 -0.63 -20.10
CA SER A 124 10.47 -0.67 -21.02
C SER A 124 10.29 -2.07 -21.59
N THR A 125 9.17 -2.70 -21.29
CA THR A 125 8.86 -4.07 -21.73
C THR A 125 7.60 -4.05 -22.59
N VAL A 126 7.68 -4.59 -23.81
CA VAL A 126 6.50 -4.75 -24.67
C VAL A 126 5.57 -5.78 -24.05
N ILE A 127 4.33 -5.36 -23.80
CA ILE A 127 3.27 -6.18 -23.22
C ILE A 127 2.77 -7.19 -24.25
N GLN A 128 2.69 -8.47 -23.87
CA GLN A 128 2.35 -9.57 -24.76
C GLN A 128 1.13 -10.37 -24.25
N PRO A 129 0.40 -11.07 -25.13
CA PRO A 129 -0.62 -12.02 -24.70
C PRO A 129 -0.05 -13.05 -23.71
N GLY A 130 -0.75 -13.27 -22.60
CA GLY A 130 -0.34 -14.17 -21.51
C GLY A 130 0.45 -13.49 -20.39
N ASP A 131 0.75 -12.21 -20.50
CA ASP A 131 1.44 -11.45 -19.46
C ASP A 131 0.51 -11.18 -18.27
N LEU A 132 1.02 -11.41 -17.05
CA LEU A 132 0.47 -10.89 -15.83
C LEU A 132 1.02 -9.48 -15.63
N LEU A 133 0.12 -8.50 -15.57
CA LEU A 133 0.45 -7.10 -15.34
C LEU A 133 0.29 -6.77 -13.85
N TRP A 134 1.11 -5.87 -13.36
CA TRP A 134 1.00 -5.26 -12.05
C TRP A 134 1.31 -3.77 -12.15
N THR A 135 0.55 -2.96 -11.43
CA THR A 135 0.83 -1.53 -11.26
C THR A 135 0.83 -1.16 -9.80
N ASP A 136 1.66 -0.19 -9.47
CA ASP A 136 1.68 0.53 -8.21
C ASP A 136 1.43 2.01 -8.53
N PHE A 137 0.32 2.53 -7.99
CA PHE A 137 -0.24 3.81 -8.40
C PHE A 137 -0.92 4.54 -7.26
N GLY A 138 -0.45 5.76 -7.00
CA GLY A 138 -1.04 6.65 -6.02
C GLY A 138 -1.28 8.06 -6.56
N LEU A 139 -2.31 8.70 -6.08
CA LEU A 139 -2.59 10.11 -6.37
C LEU A 139 -2.74 10.92 -5.09
N VAL A 140 -2.59 12.23 -5.24
CA VAL A 140 -2.82 13.21 -4.17
C VAL A 140 -3.91 14.17 -4.61
N ALA A 141 -4.94 14.26 -3.79
CA ALA A 141 -6.03 15.21 -3.96
C ALA A 141 -6.45 15.74 -2.59
N MET A 142 -6.69 17.06 -2.47
CA MET A 142 -7.07 17.71 -1.21
C MET A 142 -6.09 17.41 -0.05
N ASN A 143 -4.81 17.27 -0.35
CA ASN A 143 -3.75 16.85 0.58
C ASN A 143 -3.97 15.45 1.19
N LEU A 144 -4.77 14.62 0.54
CA LEU A 144 -4.95 13.20 0.88
C LEU A 144 -4.27 12.34 -0.18
N HIS A 145 -3.54 11.34 0.29
CA HIS A 145 -2.73 10.43 -0.50
C HIS A 145 -3.41 9.07 -0.60
N THR A 146 -3.31 8.44 -1.77
CA THR A 146 -3.68 7.03 -1.97
C THR A 146 -2.45 6.22 -2.37
N ASP A 147 -2.56 4.92 -2.17
CA ASP A 147 -1.60 3.92 -2.61
C ASP A 147 -2.35 2.64 -2.98
N THR A 148 -2.21 2.20 -4.21
CA THR A 148 -3.06 1.11 -4.72
C THR A 148 -2.30 0.26 -5.71
N GLN A 149 -2.29 -1.06 -5.48
CA GLN A 149 -1.69 -2.02 -6.40
C GLN A 149 -2.75 -2.96 -6.95
N HIS A 150 -2.85 -2.99 -8.27
CA HIS A 150 -3.76 -3.87 -9.00
C HIS A 150 -3.03 -4.75 -10.00
N LEU A 151 -3.71 -5.85 -10.34
CA LEU A 151 -3.27 -6.84 -11.30
C LEU A 151 -4.12 -6.78 -12.57
N GLY A 152 -3.46 -6.95 -13.73
CA GLY A 152 -4.09 -7.16 -15.02
C GLY A 152 -3.61 -8.46 -15.65
N TYR A 153 -4.36 -8.95 -16.63
CA TYR A 153 -3.96 -10.09 -17.44
C TYR A 153 -4.25 -9.82 -18.91
N VAL A 154 -3.27 -10.11 -19.76
CA VAL A 154 -3.40 -9.98 -21.20
C VAL A 154 -3.85 -11.32 -21.78
N LEU A 155 -5.08 -11.38 -22.28
CA LEU A 155 -5.66 -12.61 -22.82
C LEU A 155 -4.87 -13.15 -24.00
N ARG A 156 -4.69 -14.47 -24.06
CA ARG A 156 -4.24 -15.18 -25.26
C ARG A 156 -5.41 -15.39 -26.20
N GLU A 157 -5.10 -15.75 -27.42
CA GLU A 157 -6.14 -16.12 -28.41
C GLU A 157 -7.03 -17.24 -27.87
N GLY A 158 -8.33 -17.02 -27.89
CA GLY A 158 -9.35 -17.97 -27.41
C GLY A 158 -9.63 -17.90 -25.90
N GLU A 159 -8.87 -17.15 -25.11
CA GLU A 159 -9.17 -16.94 -23.70
C GLU A 159 -10.25 -15.84 -23.52
N THR A 160 -11.12 -16.06 -22.51
CA THR A 160 -12.17 -15.09 -22.13
C THR A 160 -11.98 -14.58 -20.70
N ASP A 161 -11.04 -15.14 -19.94
CA ASP A 161 -10.69 -14.77 -18.55
C ASP A 161 -9.26 -15.21 -18.27
N ALA A 162 -8.71 -14.73 -17.16
CA ALA A 162 -7.40 -15.17 -16.68
C ALA A 162 -7.39 -16.67 -16.32
N PRO A 163 -6.24 -17.37 -16.48
CA PRO A 163 -6.08 -18.77 -16.07
C PRO A 163 -6.49 -19.01 -14.61
N ASN A 164 -6.97 -20.22 -14.32
CA ASN A 164 -7.46 -20.57 -12.98
C ASN A 164 -6.37 -20.45 -11.91
N GLY A 165 -5.14 -20.81 -12.23
CA GLY A 165 -4.00 -20.67 -11.32
C GLY A 165 -3.76 -19.20 -10.94
N LEU A 166 -3.84 -18.27 -11.88
CA LEU A 166 -3.72 -16.83 -11.60
C LEU A 166 -4.90 -16.33 -10.78
N LYS A 167 -6.14 -16.77 -11.07
CA LYS A 167 -7.31 -16.42 -10.23
C LYS A 167 -7.15 -16.95 -8.80
N GLN A 168 -6.55 -18.11 -8.61
CA GLN A 168 -6.22 -18.63 -7.28
C GLN A 168 -5.17 -17.76 -6.59
N CYS A 169 -4.15 -17.29 -7.31
CA CYS A 169 -3.13 -16.37 -6.76
C CYS A 169 -3.78 -15.07 -6.25
N LEU A 170 -4.65 -14.45 -7.06
CA LEU A 170 -5.42 -13.27 -6.66
C LEU A 170 -6.33 -13.56 -5.44
N SER A 171 -6.96 -14.73 -5.41
CA SER A 171 -7.79 -15.17 -4.28
C SER A 171 -6.99 -15.35 -3.00
N ASN A 172 -5.78 -15.92 -3.09
CA ASN A 172 -4.87 -16.05 -1.94
C ASN A 172 -4.45 -14.69 -1.39
N SER A 173 -4.16 -13.73 -2.27
CA SER A 173 -3.83 -12.35 -1.90
C SER A 173 -5.02 -11.66 -1.21
N ASN A 174 -6.22 -11.79 -1.78
CA ASN A 174 -7.44 -11.30 -1.16
C ASN A 174 -7.69 -11.93 0.22
N ARG A 175 -7.43 -13.25 0.35
CA ARG A 175 -7.57 -13.93 1.64
C ARG A 175 -6.57 -13.40 2.66
N LEU A 176 -5.33 -13.14 2.26
CA LEU A 176 -4.33 -12.57 3.15
C LEU A 176 -4.70 -11.15 3.59
N GLN A 177 -5.28 -10.33 2.69
CA GLN A 177 -5.83 -9.02 3.06
C GLN A 177 -6.98 -9.14 4.07
N ASP A 178 -7.87 -10.13 3.93
CA ASP A 178 -8.94 -10.39 4.90
C ASP A 178 -8.38 -10.81 6.27
N ILE A 179 -7.37 -11.69 6.29
CA ILE A 179 -6.69 -12.12 7.51
C ILE A 179 -6.08 -10.91 8.22
N LEU A 180 -5.28 -10.11 7.48
CA LEU A 180 -4.65 -8.93 8.03
C LEU A 180 -5.67 -7.96 8.62
N LEU A 181 -6.69 -7.61 7.85
CA LEU A 181 -7.71 -6.66 8.28
C LEU A 181 -8.47 -7.17 9.51
N SER A 182 -8.69 -8.50 9.63
CA SER A 182 -9.34 -9.10 10.79
C SER A 182 -8.53 -9.00 12.09
N HIS A 183 -7.20 -8.90 12.00
CA HIS A 183 -6.30 -8.77 13.15
C HIS A 183 -5.97 -7.31 13.50
N MET A 184 -6.35 -6.33 12.69
CA MET A 184 -6.16 -4.92 13.00
C MET A 184 -7.14 -4.49 14.08
N GLU A 185 -6.68 -4.34 15.32
CA GLU A 185 -7.50 -3.96 16.47
C GLU A 185 -6.90 -2.78 17.23
N PRO A 186 -7.73 -1.82 17.71
CA PRO A 186 -7.23 -0.77 18.59
C PRO A 186 -6.57 -1.37 19.84
N GLY A 187 -5.41 -0.84 20.18
CA GLY A 187 -4.65 -1.31 21.36
C GLY A 187 -3.57 -2.34 21.02
N LEU A 188 -3.64 -3.06 19.92
CA LEU A 188 -2.54 -3.90 19.45
C LEU A 188 -1.44 -3.06 18.79
N THR A 189 -0.21 -3.51 18.88
CA THR A 189 0.91 -2.96 18.10
C THR A 189 0.89 -3.50 16.68
N GLY A 190 1.54 -2.79 15.75
CA GLY A 190 1.71 -3.28 14.38
C GLY A 190 2.43 -4.64 14.34
N ASN A 191 3.39 -4.87 15.25
CA ASN A 191 4.10 -6.15 15.35
C ASN A 191 3.20 -7.29 15.86
N GLU A 192 2.28 -7.04 16.78
CA GLU A 192 1.30 -8.04 17.23
C GLU A 192 0.31 -8.38 16.10
N VAL A 193 -0.18 -7.37 15.38
CA VAL A 193 -1.03 -7.58 14.19
C VAL A 193 -0.29 -8.42 13.14
N LEU A 194 0.99 -8.10 12.86
CA LEU A 194 1.82 -8.86 11.93
C LEU A 194 1.95 -10.33 12.37
N ALA A 195 2.32 -10.55 13.64
CA ALA A 195 2.53 -11.90 14.16
C ALA A 195 1.26 -12.77 14.05
N ASN A 196 0.10 -12.21 14.43
CA ASN A 196 -1.19 -12.88 14.33
C ASN A 196 -1.56 -13.19 12.87
N THR A 197 -1.35 -12.22 11.97
CA THR A 197 -1.60 -12.36 10.53
C THR A 197 -0.76 -13.47 9.92
N LEU A 198 0.55 -13.46 10.19
CA LEU A 198 1.47 -14.47 9.65
C LEU A 198 1.21 -15.87 10.23
N ALA A 199 0.80 -15.97 11.49
CA ALA A 199 0.41 -17.24 12.09
C ALA A 199 -0.81 -17.84 11.38
N GLN A 200 -1.86 -17.07 11.15
CA GLN A 200 -3.05 -17.52 10.44
C GLN A 200 -2.75 -17.80 8.96
N MET A 201 -2.03 -16.93 8.28
CA MET A 201 -1.58 -17.12 6.89
C MET A 201 -0.91 -18.50 6.70
N ARG A 202 0.05 -18.84 7.59
CA ARG A 202 0.75 -20.14 7.55
C ARG A 202 -0.18 -21.30 7.84
N SER A 203 -1.12 -21.15 8.77
CA SER A 203 -2.10 -22.21 9.10
C SER A 203 -3.04 -22.52 7.94
N GLU A 204 -3.30 -21.54 7.08
CA GLU A 204 -4.11 -21.69 5.87
C GLU A 204 -3.27 -22.09 4.64
N GLY A 205 -1.97 -22.32 4.80
CA GLY A 205 -1.07 -22.73 3.71
C GLY A 205 -0.83 -21.66 2.64
N ILE A 206 -1.02 -20.38 2.99
CA ILE A 206 -0.73 -19.26 2.09
C ILE A 206 0.74 -18.90 2.24
N ASP A 207 1.46 -18.78 1.12
CA ASP A 207 2.81 -18.22 1.07
C ASP A 207 2.71 -16.74 0.71
N GLY A 208 3.15 -15.86 1.62
CA GLY A 208 3.00 -14.42 1.45
C GLY A 208 3.89 -13.58 2.35
N THR A 209 3.89 -12.29 2.08
CA THR A 209 4.65 -11.26 2.78
C THR A 209 3.76 -10.04 3.02
N VAL A 210 3.78 -9.49 4.24
CA VAL A 210 2.98 -8.33 4.66
C VAL A 210 3.89 -7.14 4.89
N TYR A 211 3.55 -5.99 4.31
CA TYR A 211 4.32 -4.75 4.45
C TYR A 211 3.43 -3.49 4.43
N THR A 212 2.33 -3.59 5.14
CA THR A 212 1.25 -2.62 5.30
C THR A 212 1.69 -1.39 6.09
N HIS A 213 1.27 -0.23 5.66
CA HIS A 213 1.67 1.05 6.26
C HIS A 213 0.48 2.01 6.48
N PRO A 214 0.60 2.96 7.42
CA PRO A 214 -0.37 4.05 7.57
C PRO A 214 -0.38 4.94 6.33
N ILE A 215 -1.56 5.52 6.03
CA ILE A 215 -1.75 6.43 4.89
C ILE A 215 -2.72 7.56 5.26
N GLY A 216 -2.74 8.62 4.49
CA GLY A 216 -3.70 9.71 4.62
C GLY A 216 -3.15 11.06 4.17
N ASP A 217 -2.62 11.87 5.07
CA ASP A 217 -1.97 13.14 4.78
C ASP A 217 -0.55 13.00 4.20
N HIS A 218 -0.04 11.78 4.21
CA HIS A 218 1.17 11.34 3.54
C HIS A 218 0.98 9.90 3.08
N GLY A 219 1.62 9.51 1.97
CA GLY A 219 1.51 8.14 1.45
C GLY A 219 2.08 7.10 2.41
N HIS A 220 3.30 7.29 2.92
CA HIS A 220 3.82 6.54 4.06
C HIS A 220 3.58 7.33 5.34
N GLY A 221 2.34 7.31 5.83
CA GLY A 221 1.86 8.13 6.92
C GLY A 221 2.44 7.83 8.30
N ALA A 222 2.06 8.66 9.28
CA ALA A 222 2.37 8.42 10.69
C ALA A 222 1.51 7.29 11.24
N GLY A 223 2.07 6.44 12.09
CA GLY A 223 1.38 5.33 12.74
C GLY A 223 2.18 4.02 12.72
N PRO A 224 1.59 2.91 13.21
CA PRO A 224 2.25 1.63 13.27
C PRO A 224 2.46 1.02 11.87
N LEU A 225 3.68 0.53 11.61
CA LEU A 225 3.92 -0.38 10.48
C LEU A 225 3.51 -1.80 10.84
N ILE A 226 2.93 -2.51 9.88
CA ILE A 226 2.58 -3.92 10.01
C ILE A 226 3.44 -4.70 9.01
N GLY A 227 4.63 -5.07 9.46
CA GLY A 227 5.65 -5.69 8.60
C GLY A 227 6.38 -4.69 7.70
N ARG A 228 7.36 -5.22 7.02
CA ARG A 228 8.11 -4.60 5.93
C ARG A 228 8.61 -5.71 5.04
N TRP A 229 8.76 -5.47 3.74
CA TRP A 229 9.13 -6.51 2.76
C TRP A 229 10.37 -7.33 3.17
N ASP A 230 11.30 -6.74 3.92
CA ASP A 230 12.54 -7.35 4.43
C ASP A 230 12.53 -7.60 5.95
N ALA A 231 11.41 -7.38 6.66
CA ALA A 231 11.28 -7.54 8.11
C ALA A 231 9.92 -8.13 8.49
N GLN A 232 9.82 -9.48 8.38
CA GLN A 232 8.59 -10.23 8.65
C GLN A 232 8.52 -10.77 10.09
N GLU A 233 9.56 -10.62 10.89
CA GLU A 233 9.58 -11.01 12.31
C GLU A 233 9.24 -9.83 13.24
N GLY A 234 9.01 -8.66 12.67
CA GLY A 234 8.70 -7.42 13.33
C GLY A 234 9.54 -6.25 12.86
N VAL A 235 8.99 -5.05 12.99
CA VAL A 235 9.66 -3.79 12.64
C VAL A 235 9.98 -3.06 13.94
N PRO A 236 11.26 -2.95 14.33
CA PRO A 236 11.64 -2.28 15.56
C PRO A 236 11.14 -0.83 15.60
N VAL A 237 10.66 -0.39 16.73
CA VAL A 237 10.14 0.95 17.07
C VAL A 237 8.87 1.30 16.28
N ARG A 238 8.89 1.29 14.93
CA ARG A 238 7.74 1.67 14.11
C ARG A 238 6.62 0.64 14.15
N GLY A 239 6.94 -0.63 14.27
CA GLY A 239 5.97 -1.71 14.48
C GLY A 239 5.50 -1.83 15.92
N ASP A 240 6.23 -1.24 16.90
CA ASP A 240 5.84 -1.23 18.31
C ASP A 240 4.83 -0.12 18.63
N ALA A 241 4.50 0.74 17.68
CA ALA A 241 3.44 1.71 17.83
C ALA A 241 2.07 1.02 17.88
N VAL A 242 1.18 1.59 18.68
CA VAL A 242 -0.16 1.03 18.94
C VAL A 242 -1.15 1.50 17.88
N MET A 243 -2.00 0.60 17.43
CA MET A 243 -3.15 0.91 16.58
C MET A 243 -4.15 1.77 17.32
N LEU A 244 -4.53 2.89 16.74
CA LEU A 244 -5.57 3.78 17.26
C LEU A 244 -6.86 3.60 16.43
N PRO A 245 -8.03 3.92 16.99
CA PRO A 245 -9.23 4.10 16.18
C PRO A 245 -9.09 5.33 15.27
N ASN A 246 -9.90 5.40 14.22
CA ASN A 246 -9.88 6.48 13.21
C ASN A 246 -8.53 6.64 12.51
N VAL A 247 -7.87 5.53 12.17
CA VAL A 247 -6.65 5.50 11.36
C VAL A 247 -6.91 4.83 10.02
N TRP A 248 -6.13 5.23 9.02
CA TRP A 248 -6.15 4.63 7.69
C TRP A 248 -4.84 3.91 7.43
N HIS A 249 -4.93 2.77 6.73
CA HIS A 249 -3.78 1.98 6.31
C HIS A 249 -3.93 1.58 4.85
N SER A 250 -2.83 1.58 4.14
CA SER A 250 -2.72 0.85 2.89
C SER A 250 -2.41 -0.60 3.20
N ILE A 251 -3.33 -1.50 2.84
CA ILE A 251 -3.24 -2.94 3.10
C ILE A 251 -2.41 -3.55 1.99
N GLU A 252 -1.11 -3.39 2.12
CA GLU A 252 -0.10 -3.80 1.15
C GLU A 252 0.53 -5.14 1.52
N LEU A 253 0.54 -6.06 0.55
CA LEU A 253 1.04 -7.41 0.71
C LEU A 253 1.25 -8.11 -0.64
N GLN A 254 1.90 -9.25 -0.60
CA GLN A 254 1.99 -10.15 -1.75
C GLN A 254 1.79 -11.60 -1.35
N THR A 255 1.32 -12.42 -2.28
CA THR A 255 1.33 -13.87 -2.17
C THR A 255 2.06 -14.50 -3.35
N THR A 256 2.66 -15.65 -3.09
CA THR A 256 3.31 -16.49 -4.10
C THR A 256 2.50 -17.76 -4.28
N THR A 257 2.08 -18.06 -5.50
CA THR A 257 1.24 -19.22 -5.79
C THR A 257 1.80 -19.99 -7.00
N PRO A 258 2.03 -21.30 -6.90
CA PRO A 258 2.35 -22.13 -8.04
C PRO A 258 1.20 -22.14 -9.06
N ILE A 259 1.50 -21.89 -10.33
CA ILE A 259 0.51 -21.78 -11.41
C ILE A 259 0.57 -23.02 -12.28
N PRO A 260 -0.46 -23.89 -12.27
CA PRO A 260 -0.48 -25.10 -13.10
C PRO A 260 -0.28 -24.82 -14.58
N GLU A 261 -0.89 -23.73 -15.09
CA GLU A 261 -0.77 -23.31 -16.51
C GLU A 261 0.63 -22.75 -16.86
N TRP A 262 1.50 -22.58 -15.86
CA TRP A 262 2.91 -22.19 -15.99
C TRP A 262 3.88 -23.33 -15.62
N ASP A 263 3.46 -24.57 -15.81
CA ASP A 263 4.23 -25.77 -15.43
C ASP A 263 4.62 -25.78 -13.93
N GLY A 264 3.73 -25.27 -13.07
CA GLY A 264 3.95 -25.16 -11.63
C GLY A 264 4.89 -24.05 -11.19
N LYS A 265 5.38 -23.20 -12.10
CA LYS A 265 6.17 -22.05 -11.75
C LYS A 265 5.33 -21.00 -11.03
N PRO A 266 5.88 -20.31 -10.02
CA PRO A 266 5.09 -19.41 -9.21
C PRO A 266 4.75 -18.09 -9.92
N ALA A 267 3.56 -17.56 -9.61
CA ALA A 267 3.24 -16.16 -9.80
C ALA A 267 3.25 -15.42 -8.46
N SER A 268 3.61 -14.15 -8.50
CA SER A 268 3.50 -13.23 -7.36
C SER A 268 2.32 -12.30 -7.59
N CYS A 269 1.31 -12.37 -6.72
CA CYS A 269 0.18 -11.44 -6.71
C CYS A 269 0.38 -10.41 -5.61
N ARG A 270 0.70 -9.17 -6.02
CA ARG A 270 0.85 -8.01 -5.17
C ARG A 270 -0.43 -7.21 -5.23
N GLN A 271 -0.95 -6.85 -4.07
CA GLN A 271 -2.15 -6.05 -3.96
C GLN A 271 -2.03 -5.03 -2.85
N GLU A 272 -2.66 -3.89 -3.07
CA GLU A 272 -2.70 -2.81 -2.12
C GLU A 272 -4.00 -2.04 -2.25
N GLU A 273 -4.67 -1.85 -1.12
CA GLU A 273 -5.95 -1.14 -1.04
C GLU A 273 -6.07 -0.41 0.28
N GLU A 274 -6.66 0.76 0.27
CA GLU A 274 -6.87 1.50 1.50
C GLU A 274 -8.03 0.94 2.33
N ALA A 275 -7.74 0.78 3.62
CA ALA A 275 -8.73 0.42 4.64
C ALA A 275 -8.68 1.39 5.81
N TYR A 276 -9.72 1.43 6.60
CA TYR A 276 -9.75 2.21 7.83
C TYR A 276 -10.32 1.43 9.02
N LEU A 277 -9.77 1.74 10.17
CA LEU A 277 -10.22 1.28 11.46
C LEU A 277 -11.10 2.39 12.05
N ALA A 278 -12.40 2.13 12.17
CA ALA A 278 -13.36 3.12 12.65
C ALA A 278 -13.29 3.29 14.17
N GLU A 279 -13.99 4.30 14.70
CA GLU A 279 -14.00 4.61 16.13
C GLU A 279 -14.56 3.46 16.99
N ASP A 280 -15.52 2.73 16.47
CA ASP A 280 -16.12 1.57 17.12
C ASP A 280 -15.30 0.28 17.00
N GLY A 281 -14.11 0.36 16.38
CA GLY A 281 -13.21 -0.77 16.11
C GLY A 281 -13.60 -1.61 14.90
N SER A 282 -14.65 -1.24 14.17
CA SER A 282 -14.98 -1.91 12.90
C SER A 282 -13.96 -1.56 11.80
N ARG A 283 -13.78 -2.48 10.86
CA ARG A 283 -12.78 -2.39 9.79
C ARG A 283 -13.49 -2.34 8.45
N HIS A 284 -13.07 -1.43 7.59
CA HIS A 284 -13.73 -1.20 6.32
C HIS A 284 -12.72 -0.87 5.23
N TRP A 285 -12.98 -1.34 4.01
CA TRP A 285 -12.32 -0.80 2.82
C TRP A 285 -12.79 0.64 2.58
N VAL A 286 -11.86 1.52 2.23
CA VAL A 286 -12.19 2.92 1.90
C VAL A 286 -13.15 2.98 0.71
N TYR A 287 -12.85 2.25 -0.35
CA TYR A 287 -13.72 2.12 -1.52
C TYR A 287 -14.10 0.65 -1.73
N ARG A 288 -13.21 -0.13 -2.30
CA ARG A 288 -13.33 -1.58 -2.52
C ARG A 288 -11.94 -2.16 -2.76
N ARG A 289 -11.84 -3.48 -2.76
CA ARG A 289 -10.60 -4.15 -3.21
C ARG A 289 -10.78 -4.75 -4.59
N GLN A 290 -9.66 -5.01 -5.26
CA GLN A 290 -9.65 -5.75 -6.50
C GLN A 290 -10.06 -7.21 -6.25
N SER A 291 -11.09 -7.71 -6.95
CA SER A 291 -11.56 -9.10 -6.86
C SER A 291 -11.47 -9.85 -8.19
N ARG A 292 -11.09 -9.18 -9.27
CA ARG A 292 -10.92 -9.73 -10.62
C ARG A 292 -9.77 -9.04 -11.31
N PHE A 293 -9.10 -9.75 -12.21
CA PHE A 293 -8.11 -9.14 -13.08
C PHE A 293 -8.76 -8.08 -13.98
N HIS A 294 -8.02 -7.00 -14.25
CA HIS A 294 -8.29 -6.19 -15.42
C HIS A 294 -7.86 -7.01 -16.64
N LEU A 295 -8.73 -7.13 -17.64
CA LEU A 295 -8.48 -7.94 -18.82
C LEU A 295 -8.16 -7.05 -20.02
N VAL A 296 -7.10 -7.42 -20.74
CA VAL A 296 -6.67 -6.80 -22.00
C VAL A 296 -6.68 -7.90 -23.07
N TRP A 297 -7.22 -7.63 -24.26
CA TRP A 297 -7.32 -8.58 -25.39
C TRP A 297 -6.86 -7.97 -26.70
#